data_ca93ea975b979f52a8c208acc0b27fdb
#
_entry.id   ca93ea975b979f52a8c208acc0b27fdb
#
_cell.length_a   1.000
_cell.length_b   1.000
_cell.length_c   1.000
_cell.angle_alpha   90.00
_cell.angle_beta   90.00
_cell.angle_gamma   90.00
#
_symmetry.space_group_name_H-M   'P 1'
#
loop_
_entity.id
_entity.type
_entity.pdbx_description
1 polymer ?
#
loop_
_entity_poly.entity_id
_entity_poly.type
_entity_poly.pdbx_seq_one_letter_code
_entity_poly.pdbx_strand_id
1 'polypeptide(L)'
;MTRDATSDVSALHGPSDGGSELPDWMRRIHQVMPDISADQLTRLRPPAGTQTRAAAVLMAFSGRSRDDAHVLLLERSSTMRSHPGQAAFPGGAVDPEDDGPVDAALREAQEETALAPEHVNVLGTLPELWLPPSGFAVTPVVGWMPAPAPVRVAEPAEVARVQWLRLEALLDPRHRFTTRHPSGHVGPAFDVDGMFVWGFTAGLLSRLLDVAGLTRPWDAGHVRPLPARYRRPSGAVPVAGRAEESDESEVEP
;
A
#
# COMPACT_ATOMS: atom_id res chain seq x y z
N MET A 1 -30.69 -12.74 29.61
CA MET A 1 -31.24 -12.32 28.31
C MET A 1 -30.17 -11.44 27.64
N THR A 2 -29.24 -12.12 27.01
CA THR A 2 -28.08 -11.48 26.30
C THR A 2 -28.50 -11.39 24.85
N ARG A 3 -28.58 -10.18 24.31
CA ARG A 3 -28.84 -9.94 22.89
C ARG A 3 -27.50 -10.03 22.13
N ASP A 4 -27.41 -11.04 21.27
CA ASP A 4 -26.42 -11.14 20.22
C ASP A 4 -26.63 -9.99 19.24
N ALA A 5 -25.62 -9.12 19.13
CA ALA A 5 -25.54 -8.08 18.12
C ALA A 5 -24.58 -8.55 17.01
N THR A 6 -25.03 -9.51 16.22
CA THR A 6 -24.43 -9.77 14.91
C THR A 6 -25.02 -8.75 13.94
N SER A 7 -24.37 -7.60 13.82
CA SER A 7 -24.74 -6.58 12.83
C SER A 7 -24.33 -7.05 11.44
N ASP A 8 -25.37 -7.32 10.66
CA ASP A 8 -25.32 -7.65 9.24
C ASP A 8 -24.81 -6.44 8.45
N VAL A 9 -23.54 -6.45 8.07
CA VAL A 9 -22.85 -5.38 7.29
C VAL A 9 -23.15 -5.48 5.78
N SER A 10 -24.13 -6.31 5.38
CA SER A 10 -24.45 -6.63 3.97
C SER A 10 -25.33 -5.60 3.24
N ALA A 11 -25.67 -4.46 3.84
CA ALA A 11 -26.79 -3.64 3.34
C ALA A 11 -26.45 -2.21 2.87
N LEU A 12 -25.18 -1.78 2.78
CA LEU A 12 -24.89 -0.35 2.56
C LEU A 12 -24.28 0.01 1.19
N HIS A 13 -23.95 -0.93 0.31
CA HIS A 13 -23.68 -0.59 -1.10
C HIS A 13 -24.32 -1.64 -1.99
N GLY A 14 -25.54 -1.36 -2.43
CA GLY A 14 -26.23 -2.15 -3.45
C GLY A 14 -25.43 -2.09 -4.77
N PRO A 15 -25.33 -3.22 -5.51
CA PRO A 15 -24.66 -3.22 -6.79
C PRO A 15 -25.41 -2.31 -7.75
N SER A 16 -24.73 -1.28 -8.26
CA SER A 16 -25.15 -0.63 -9.48
C SER A 16 -25.14 -1.67 -10.59
N ASP A 17 -26.32 -2.05 -11.07
CA ASP A 17 -26.56 -3.00 -12.16
C ASP A 17 -25.81 -2.62 -13.44
N GLY A 18 -24.63 -3.11 -13.55
CA GLY A 18 -23.80 -3.24 -14.72
C GLY A 18 -22.94 -4.46 -14.53
N GLY A 19 -23.55 -5.67 -14.44
CA GLY A 19 -22.96 -6.96 -14.11
C GLY A 19 -21.68 -7.30 -14.87
N SER A 20 -20.59 -6.64 -14.52
CA SER A 20 -19.27 -7.05 -14.95
C SER A 20 -18.81 -8.16 -13.99
N GLU A 21 -18.99 -9.40 -14.46
CA GLU A 21 -18.49 -10.57 -13.74
C GLU A 21 -16.99 -10.40 -13.44
N LEU A 22 -16.58 -10.66 -12.21
CA LEU A 22 -15.18 -10.59 -11.81
C LEU A 22 -14.33 -11.49 -12.72
N PRO A 23 -13.22 -10.99 -13.26
CA PRO A 23 -12.30 -11.83 -14.04
C PRO A 23 -11.66 -12.90 -13.15
N ASP A 24 -11.24 -14.01 -13.75
CA ASP A 24 -10.73 -15.18 -13.04
C ASP A 24 -9.62 -14.84 -12.04
N TRP A 25 -8.73 -13.95 -12.40
CA TRP A 25 -7.62 -13.55 -11.52
C TRP A 25 -8.12 -12.78 -10.28
N MET A 26 -9.14 -11.92 -10.43
CA MET A 26 -9.71 -11.17 -9.31
C MET A 26 -10.64 -12.04 -8.47
N ARG A 27 -11.35 -12.96 -9.11
CA ARG A 27 -12.18 -13.97 -8.42
C ARG A 27 -11.34 -14.82 -7.47
N ARG A 28 -10.10 -15.20 -7.85
CA ARG A 28 -9.18 -15.91 -6.96
C ARG A 28 -8.84 -15.12 -5.71
N ILE A 29 -8.56 -13.81 -5.85
CA ILE A 29 -8.33 -12.93 -4.70
C ILE A 29 -9.58 -12.90 -3.81
N HIS A 30 -10.75 -12.63 -4.38
CA HIS A 30 -12.01 -12.54 -3.64
C HIS A 30 -12.36 -13.84 -2.90
N GLN A 31 -12.12 -14.99 -3.52
CA GLN A 31 -12.40 -16.32 -2.92
C GLN A 31 -11.53 -16.63 -1.70
N VAL A 32 -10.28 -16.17 -1.66
CA VAL A 32 -9.39 -16.45 -0.52
C VAL A 32 -9.54 -15.44 0.61
N MET A 33 -10.09 -14.26 0.35
CA MET A 33 -10.19 -13.18 1.35
C MET A 33 -10.85 -13.60 2.67
N PRO A 34 -11.99 -14.34 2.68
CA PRO A 34 -12.65 -14.74 3.93
C PRO A 34 -11.79 -15.64 4.83
N ASP A 35 -10.89 -16.41 4.23
CA ASP A 35 -10.05 -17.39 4.92
C ASP A 35 -8.66 -16.86 5.27
N ILE A 36 -8.33 -15.63 4.85
CA ILE A 36 -7.03 -15.01 5.16
C ILE A 36 -6.99 -14.58 6.62
N SER A 37 -6.01 -15.09 7.36
CA SER A 37 -5.68 -14.59 8.70
C SER A 37 -4.60 -13.51 8.65
N ALA A 38 -4.54 -12.65 9.70
CA ALA A 38 -3.49 -11.64 9.81
C ALA A 38 -2.08 -12.27 9.80
N ASP A 39 -1.90 -13.49 10.32
CA ASP A 39 -0.62 -14.21 10.35
C ASP A 39 -0.10 -14.60 8.95
N GLN A 40 -1.01 -14.78 8.00
CA GLN A 40 -0.64 -15.06 6.62
C GLN A 40 -0.14 -13.80 5.90
N LEU A 41 -0.56 -12.60 6.34
CA LEU A 41 -0.20 -11.33 5.73
C LEU A 41 1.01 -10.68 6.39
N THR A 42 1.15 -10.79 7.73
CA THR A 42 2.25 -10.19 8.47
C THR A 42 2.65 -11.02 9.68
N ARG A 43 3.93 -10.93 10.06
CA ARG A 43 4.43 -11.48 11.33
C ARG A 43 4.49 -10.42 12.44
N LEU A 44 4.13 -9.18 12.12
CA LEU A 44 4.17 -8.08 13.08
C LEU A 44 2.94 -8.14 13.99
N ARG A 45 3.16 -8.01 15.28
CA ARG A 45 2.13 -8.00 16.32
C ARG A 45 2.32 -6.79 17.20
N PRO A 46 1.24 -6.11 17.62
CA PRO A 46 1.37 -5.06 18.63
C PRO A 46 1.81 -5.68 19.95
N PRO A 47 2.71 -5.04 20.70
CA PRO A 47 2.98 -5.41 22.09
C PRO A 47 1.68 -5.37 22.90
N ALA A 48 1.59 -6.21 23.93
CA ALA A 48 0.42 -6.24 24.81
C ALA A 48 0.15 -4.85 25.41
N GLY A 49 -1.10 -4.39 25.36
CA GLY A 49 -1.51 -3.07 25.87
C GLY A 49 -1.18 -1.88 24.95
N THR A 50 -0.67 -2.12 23.73
CA THR A 50 -0.46 -1.04 22.75
C THR A 50 -1.82 -0.46 22.34
N GLN A 51 -1.98 0.85 22.53
CA GLN A 51 -3.08 1.58 21.91
C GLN A 51 -2.76 1.81 20.42
N THR A 52 -3.64 1.38 19.55
CA THR A 52 -3.53 1.57 18.11
C THR A 52 -4.53 2.62 17.64
N ARG A 53 -4.21 3.30 16.54
CA ARG A 53 -5.13 4.18 15.83
C ARG A 53 -5.63 3.43 14.59
N ALA A 54 -6.94 3.44 14.36
CA ALA A 54 -7.50 2.82 13.18
C ALA A 54 -7.06 3.58 11.92
N ALA A 55 -6.73 2.83 10.89
CA ALA A 55 -6.42 3.35 9.56
C ALA A 55 -6.94 2.37 8.50
N ALA A 56 -7.10 2.84 7.28
CA ALA A 56 -7.48 1.99 6.17
C ALA A 56 -6.65 2.34 4.92
N VAL A 57 -6.44 1.35 4.06
CA VAL A 57 -5.78 1.54 2.76
C VAL A 57 -6.61 0.87 1.67
N LEU A 58 -6.68 1.49 0.49
CA LEU A 58 -7.37 0.94 -0.66
C LEU A 58 -6.40 0.16 -1.56
N MET A 59 -6.54 -1.13 -1.61
CA MET A 59 -5.91 -2.00 -2.61
C MET A 59 -6.81 -2.01 -3.86
N ALA A 60 -6.73 -0.95 -4.68
CA ALA A 60 -7.52 -0.82 -5.89
C ALA A 60 -6.86 -1.59 -7.03
N PHE A 61 -7.58 -2.56 -7.57
CA PHE A 61 -7.18 -3.33 -8.74
C PHE A 61 -8.05 -2.99 -9.95
N SER A 62 -7.50 -3.15 -11.14
CA SER A 62 -8.25 -2.94 -12.37
C SER A 62 -7.86 -3.95 -13.45
N GLY A 63 -8.73 -4.12 -14.46
CA GLY A 63 -8.50 -4.98 -15.61
C GLY A 63 -9.45 -6.16 -15.71
N ARG A 64 -9.80 -6.53 -16.95
CA ARG A 64 -10.70 -7.66 -17.26
C ARG A 64 -9.97 -8.98 -17.46
N SER A 65 -8.67 -8.93 -17.69
CA SER A 65 -7.80 -10.09 -17.83
C SER A 65 -6.55 -9.91 -16.98
N ARG A 66 -5.78 -10.98 -16.80
CA ARG A 66 -4.50 -10.91 -16.09
C ARG A 66 -3.49 -10.03 -16.82
N ASP A 67 -3.50 -10.02 -18.14
CA ASP A 67 -2.53 -9.30 -18.96
C ASP A 67 -2.75 -7.78 -18.92
N ASP A 68 -3.99 -7.35 -18.69
CA ASP A 68 -4.35 -5.95 -18.49
C ASP A 68 -4.64 -5.58 -17.04
N ALA A 69 -4.26 -6.47 -16.10
CA ALA A 69 -4.43 -6.20 -14.67
C ALA A 69 -3.45 -5.15 -14.17
N HIS A 70 -3.95 -4.23 -13.33
CA HIS A 70 -3.17 -3.18 -12.69
C HIS A 70 -3.52 -3.08 -11.21
N VAL A 71 -2.62 -2.47 -10.46
CA VAL A 71 -2.85 -2.04 -9.06
C VAL A 71 -2.47 -0.57 -8.94
N LEU A 72 -3.29 0.20 -8.22
CA LEU A 72 -3.03 1.61 -7.94
C LEU A 72 -2.06 1.73 -6.78
N LEU A 73 -0.97 2.46 -7.01
CA LEU A 73 -0.05 2.89 -5.97
C LEU A 73 0.24 4.39 -6.11
N LEU A 74 0.61 5.00 -5.01
CA LEU A 74 1.14 6.35 -4.96
C LEU A 74 2.57 6.35 -4.41
N GLU A 75 3.32 7.42 -4.68
CA GLU A 75 4.59 7.74 -4.04
C GLU A 75 4.38 8.94 -3.13
N ARG A 76 4.65 8.79 -1.84
CA ARG A 76 4.49 9.86 -0.85
C ARG A 76 5.47 11.00 -1.13
N SER A 77 5.07 12.22 -0.84
CA SER A 77 5.95 13.38 -0.99
C SER A 77 7.22 13.22 -0.14
N SER A 78 8.36 13.64 -0.70
CA SER A 78 9.65 13.64 0.00
C SER A 78 9.70 14.61 1.19
N THR A 79 8.73 15.53 1.28
CA THR A 79 8.59 16.50 2.36
C THR A 79 7.81 15.97 3.56
N MET A 80 7.18 14.79 3.42
CA MET A 80 6.43 14.18 4.51
C MET A 80 7.33 13.82 5.70
N ARG A 81 6.81 14.00 6.92
CA ARG A 81 7.52 13.66 8.17
C ARG A 81 7.67 12.16 8.37
N SER A 82 6.72 11.38 7.87
CA SER A 82 6.71 9.91 7.95
C SER A 82 6.71 9.30 6.57
N HIS A 83 7.56 8.29 6.38
CA HIS A 83 7.65 7.51 5.14
C HIS A 83 7.87 8.34 3.86
N PRO A 84 8.78 9.38 3.86
CA PRO A 84 8.98 10.25 2.71
C PRO A 84 9.42 9.45 1.48
N GLY A 85 8.81 9.73 0.33
CA GLY A 85 9.13 9.12 -0.96
C GLY A 85 8.81 7.63 -1.07
N GLN A 86 8.11 7.02 -0.10
CA GLN A 86 7.78 5.60 -0.15
C GLN A 86 6.54 5.35 -1.00
N ALA A 87 6.56 4.24 -1.74
CA ALA A 87 5.37 3.75 -2.43
C ALA A 87 4.35 3.20 -1.42
N ALA A 88 3.09 3.56 -1.58
CA ALA A 88 2.00 3.16 -0.71
C ALA A 88 0.71 2.89 -1.50
N PHE A 89 -0.20 2.13 -0.92
CA PHE A 89 -1.61 2.18 -1.30
C PHE A 89 -2.18 3.51 -0.83
N PRO A 90 -3.14 4.12 -1.54
CA PRO A 90 -3.90 5.25 -1.02
C PRO A 90 -4.56 4.89 0.30
N GLY A 91 -4.53 5.81 1.27
CA GLY A 91 -5.12 5.56 2.57
C GLY A 91 -4.55 6.37 3.72
N GLY A 92 -5.29 6.40 4.81
CA GLY A 92 -4.96 7.18 6.01
C GLY A 92 -5.71 6.72 7.25
N ALA A 93 -5.84 7.63 8.20
CA ALA A 93 -6.59 7.39 9.43
C ALA A 93 -8.10 7.23 9.15
N VAL A 94 -8.76 6.43 9.97
CA VAL A 94 -10.23 6.43 10.01
C VAL A 94 -10.66 7.61 10.86
N ASP A 95 -11.37 8.55 10.25
CA ASP A 95 -11.89 9.74 10.92
C ASP A 95 -13.24 9.45 11.61
N PRO A 96 -13.63 10.26 12.61
CA PRO A 96 -14.91 10.07 13.30
C PRO A 96 -16.16 10.19 12.39
N GLU A 97 -16.01 10.85 11.25
CA GLU A 97 -17.06 11.06 10.25
C GLU A 97 -17.18 9.89 9.27
N ASP A 98 -16.17 9.01 9.20
CA ASP A 98 -16.19 7.82 8.33
C ASP A 98 -17.11 6.74 8.91
N ASP A 99 -17.93 6.10 8.06
CA ASP A 99 -18.76 4.94 8.44
C ASP A 99 -17.93 3.65 8.65
N GLY A 100 -16.62 3.79 8.76
CA GLY A 100 -15.68 2.70 9.00
C GLY A 100 -14.53 2.64 7.99
N PRO A 101 -13.75 1.54 8.00
CA PRO A 101 -12.52 1.45 7.22
C PRO A 101 -12.74 1.48 5.70
N VAL A 102 -13.90 1.06 5.20
CA VAL A 102 -14.21 1.10 3.76
C VAL A 102 -14.39 2.53 3.31
N ASP A 103 -15.16 3.31 4.08
CA ASP A 103 -15.43 4.70 3.78
C ASP A 103 -14.14 5.54 3.86
N ALA A 104 -13.37 5.37 4.93
CA ALA A 104 -12.04 5.98 5.08
C ALA A 104 -11.12 5.69 3.89
N ALA A 105 -11.01 4.42 3.45
CA ALA A 105 -10.14 4.05 2.34
C ALA A 105 -10.56 4.67 1.01
N LEU A 106 -11.87 4.79 0.76
CA LEU A 106 -12.40 5.41 -0.45
C LEU A 106 -12.22 6.94 -0.42
N ARG A 107 -12.50 7.59 0.72
CA ARG A 107 -12.29 9.04 0.93
C ARG A 107 -10.83 9.40 0.71
N GLU A 108 -9.91 8.72 1.38
CA GLU A 108 -8.46 8.96 1.27
C GLU A 108 -7.96 8.73 -0.17
N ALA A 109 -8.43 7.68 -0.84
CA ALA A 109 -8.09 7.44 -2.25
C ALA A 109 -8.56 8.59 -3.15
N GLN A 110 -9.72 9.15 -2.91
CA GLN A 110 -10.22 10.31 -3.63
C GLN A 110 -9.38 11.56 -3.33
N GLU A 111 -9.07 11.84 -2.07
CA GLU A 111 -8.29 12.99 -1.63
C GLU A 111 -6.85 12.95 -2.15
N GLU A 112 -6.19 11.80 -2.12
CA GLU A 112 -4.79 11.63 -2.53
C GLU A 112 -4.62 11.48 -4.05
N THR A 113 -5.55 10.76 -4.71
CA THR A 113 -5.37 10.29 -6.10
C THR A 113 -6.45 10.74 -7.07
N ALA A 114 -7.48 11.46 -6.61
CA ALA A 114 -8.68 11.80 -7.37
C ALA A 114 -9.42 10.58 -7.95
N LEU A 115 -9.21 9.38 -7.40
CA LEU A 115 -10.00 8.21 -7.75
C LEU A 115 -11.40 8.36 -7.17
N ALA A 116 -12.41 8.50 -8.03
CA ALA A 116 -13.78 8.65 -7.57
C ALA A 116 -14.33 7.33 -7.01
N PRO A 117 -14.94 7.33 -5.80
CA PRO A 117 -15.43 6.12 -5.14
C PRO A 117 -16.40 5.28 -5.98
N GLU A 118 -17.22 5.93 -6.82
CA GLU A 118 -18.18 5.27 -7.69
C GLU A 118 -17.55 4.38 -8.78
N HIS A 119 -16.26 4.53 -9.04
CA HIS A 119 -15.53 3.63 -9.94
C HIS A 119 -15.12 2.32 -9.28
N VAL A 120 -15.13 2.26 -7.94
CA VAL A 120 -14.57 1.15 -7.18
C VAL A 120 -15.66 0.19 -6.75
N ASN A 121 -15.66 -1.02 -7.30
CA ASN A 121 -16.45 -2.12 -6.74
C ASN A 121 -15.68 -2.71 -5.54
N VAL A 122 -16.11 -2.38 -4.33
CA VAL A 122 -15.51 -2.90 -3.09
C VAL A 122 -15.87 -4.36 -2.94
N LEU A 123 -14.85 -5.22 -2.83
CA LEU A 123 -15.01 -6.68 -2.69
C LEU A 123 -15.00 -7.13 -1.22
N GLY A 124 -14.46 -6.31 -0.33
CA GLY A 124 -14.39 -6.58 1.10
C GLY A 124 -13.08 -6.09 1.71
N THR A 125 -12.86 -6.50 2.96
CA THR A 125 -11.68 -6.14 3.74
C THR A 125 -10.82 -7.37 4.05
N LEU A 126 -9.53 -7.15 4.24
CA LEU A 126 -8.61 -8.11 4.83
C LEU A 126 -8.50 -7.88 6.34
N PRO A 127 -7.95 -8.84 7.10
CA PRO A 127 -7.70 -8.66 8.52
C PRO A 127 -6.88 -7.40 8.81
N GLU A 128 -7.19 -6.76 9.94
CA GLU A 128 -6.43 -5.64 10.46
C GLU A 128 -4.97 -6.02 10.72
N LEU A 129 -4.04 -5.16 10.29
CA LEU A 129 -2.60 -5.36 10.37
C LEU A 129 -1.95 -4.23 11.16
N TRP A 130 -1.16 -4.59 12.16
CA TRP A 130 -0.40 -3.60 12.92
C TRP A 130 0.82 -3.12 12.14
N LEU A 131 0.99 -1.78 12.06
CA LEU A 131 2.09 -1.13 11.36
C LEU A 131 2.99 -0.35 12.33
N PRO A 132 4.10 -0.94 12.82
CA PRO A 132 5.11 -0.20 13.55
C PRO A 132 5.98 0.65 12.57
N PRO A 133 6.55 1.78 12.99
CA PRO A 133 6.41 2.45 14.28
C PRO A 133 5.25 3.45 14.34
N SER A 134 4.40 3.53 13.31
CA SER A 134 3.32 4.52 13.23
C SER A 134 2.23 4.32 14.31
N GLY A 135 2.14 3.10 14.86
CA GLY A 135 1.10 2.73 15.81
C GLY A 135 -0.28 2.57 15.20
N PHE A 136 -0.37 2.47 13.87
CA PHE A 136 -1.63 2.22 13.19
C PHE A 136 -2.00 0.73 13.18
N ALA A 137 -3.29 0.48 13.32
CA ALA A 137 -3.96 -0.75 12.97
C ALA A 137 -4.64 -0.52 11.62
N VAL A 138 -4.07 -1.09 10.57
CA VAL A 138 -4.45 -0.81 9.18
C VAL A 138 -5.37 -1.90 8.67
N THR A 139 -6.57 -1.53 8.22
CA THR A 139 -7.50 -2.43 7.52
C THR A 139 -7.32 -2.25 6.00
N PRO A 140 -6.81 -3.28 5.28
CA PRO A 140 -6.77 -3.23 3.84
C PRO A 140 -8.16 -3.48 3.25
N VAL A 141 -8.60 -2.57 2.39
CA VAL A 141 -9.87 -2.66 1.62
C VAL A 141 -9.51 -3.07 0.20
N VAL A 142 -10.11 -4.15 -0.29
CA VAL A 142 -9.87 -4.63 -1.66
C VAL A 142 -10.99 -4.15 -2.56
N GLY A 143 -10.61 -3.40 -3.59
CA GLY A 143 -11.53 -2.89 -4.61
C GLY A 143 -11.12 -3.30 -6.02
N TRP A 144 -12.09 -3.40 -6.91
CA TRP A 144 -11.86 -3.74 -8.32
C TRP A 144 -12.70 -2.86 -9.25
N MET A 145 -12.15 -2.62 -10.44
CA MET A 145 -12.81 -1.94 -11.55
C MET A 145 -12.43 -2.56 -12.89
N PRO A 146 -13.32 -2.53 -13.92
CA PRO A 146 -13.09 -3.24 -15.18
C PRO A 146 -11.95 -2.64 -16.03
N ALA A 147 -11.56 -1.40 -15.80
CA ALA A 147 -10.44 -0.72 -16.44
C ALA A 147 -9.86 0.34 -15.50
N PRO A 148 -8.59 0.73 -15.66
CA PRO A 148 -8.01 1.81 -14.89
C PRO A 148 -8.84 3.09 -15.00
N ALA A 149 -9.34 3.60 -13.86
CA ALA A 149 -9.99 4.90 -13.82
C ALA A 149 -8.96 6.03 -13.93
N PRO A 150 -9.36 7.23 -14.40
CA PRO A 150 -8.49 8.40 -14.37
C PRO A 150 -8.05 8.73 -12.94
N VAL A 151 -6.73 8.90 -12.76
CA VAL A 151 -6.13 9.30 -11.48
C VAL A 151 -5.12 10.42 -11.72
N ARG A 152 -4.92 11.23 -10.69
CA ARG A 152 -3.92 12.30 -10.68
C ARG A 152 -3.49 12.58 -9.24
N VAL A 153 -2.36 13.22 -9.06
CA VAL A 153 -2.00 13.78 -7.75
C VAL A 153 -3.05 14.86 -7.41
N ALA A 154 -3.82 14.61 -6.33
CA ALA A 154 -4.83 15.55 -5.86
C ALA A 154 -4.34 16.37 -4.68
N GLU A 155 -3.48 15.79 -3.82
CA GLU A 155 -2.85 16.46 -2.68
C GLU A 155 -1.30 16.47 -2.85
N PRO A 156 -0.72 17.48 -3.53
CA PRO A 156 0.73 17.53 -3.79
C PRO A 156 1.61 17.67 -2.54
N ALA A 157 1.03 18.12 -1.42
CA ALA A 157 1.75 18.19 -0.15
C ALA A 157 2.07 16.79 0.40
N GLU A 158 1.23 15.80 0.11
CA GLU A 158 1.35 14.43 0.61
C GLU A 158 1.81 13.44 -0.46
N VAL A 159 1.42 13.65 -1.71
CA VAL A 159 1.63 12.73 -2.83
C VAL A 159 2.49 13.37 -3.91
N ALA A 160 3.60 12.71 -4.25
CA ALA A 160 4.48 13.13 -5.34
C ALA A 160 4.07 12.52 -6.68
N ARG A 161 3.53 11.31 -6.69
CA ARG A 161 3.16 10.58 -7.90
C ARG A 161 2.05 9.59 -7.62
N VAL A 162 1.16 9.38 -8.61
CA VAL A 162 0.12 8.35 -8.61
C VAL A 162 0.26 7.53 -9.89
N GLN A 163 0.15 6.21 -9.81
CA GLN A 163 0.33 5.36 -10.98
C GLN A 163 -0.41 4.03 -10.86
N TRP A 164 -1.05 3.62 -11.96
CA TRP A 164 -1.48 2.25 -12.17
C TRP A 164 -0.29 1.40 -12.61
N LEU A 165 0.19 0.51 -11.75
CA LEU A 165 1.26 -0.42 -12.08
C LEU A 165 0.69 -1.71 -12.66
N ARG A 166 1.25 -2.18 -13.75
CA ARG A 166 0.85 -3.45 -14.36
C ARG A 166 1.17 -4.61 -13.41
N LEU A 167 0.17 -5.45 -13.14
CA LEU A 167 0.34 -6.60 -12.25
C LEU A 167 1.36 -7.61 -12.82
N GLU A 168 1.37 -7.82 -14.14
CA GLU A 168 2.35 -8.66 -14.82
C GLU A 168 3.80 -8.20 -14.61
N ALA A 169 4.04 -6.88 -14.58
CA ALA A 169 5.37 -6.36 -14.30
C ALA A 169 5.79 -6.60 -12.85
N LEU A 170 4.87 -6.47 -11.89
CA LEU A 170 5.11 -6.79 -10.48
C LEU A 170 5.34 -8.30 -10.25
N LEU A 171 4.70 -9.15 -11.05
CA LEU A 171 4.85 -10.61 -10.98
C LEU A 171 6.06 -11.14 -11.76
N ASP A 172 6.72 -10.30 -12.57
CA ASP A 172 7.94 -10.69 -13.28
C ASP A 172 9.11 -10.86 -12.29
N PRO A 173 9.75 -12.04 -12.24
CA PRO A 173 10.87 -12.29 -11.35
C PRO A 173 12.05 -11.32 -11.52
N ARG A 174 12.20 -10.67 -12.67
CA ARG A 174 13.24 -9.66 -12.93
C ARG A 174 13.05 -8.37 -12.13
N HIS A 175 11.80 -8.06 -11.77
CA HIS A 175 11.40 -6.87 -11.04
C HIS A 175 11.16 -7.13 -9.55
N ARG A 176 11.16 -8.41 -9.13
CA ARG A 176 10.88 -8.84 -7.75
C ARG A 176 12.14 -9.37 -7.09
N PHE A 177 12.46 -8.89 -5.90
CA PHE A 177 13.65 -9.27 -5.14
C PHE A 177 13.40 -9.09 -3.64
N THR A 178 14.35 -9.50 -2.83
CA THR A 178 14.35 -9.24 -1.39
C THR A 178 15.12 -7.96 -1.11
N THR A 179 14.62 -7.06 -0.25
CA THR A 179 15.38 -5.92 0.25
C THR A 179 15.65 -6.02 1.74
N ARG A 180 16.75 -5.42 2.18
CA ARG A 180 17.16 -5.38 3.58
C ARG A 180 17.20 -3.94 4.06
N HIS A 181 16.42 -3.64 5.09
CA HIS A 181 16.45 -2.37 5.80
C HIS A 181 17.63 -2.34 6.78
N PRO A 182 18.25 -1.17 7.09
CA PRO A 182 19.34 -1.06 8.07
C PRO A 182 18.98 -1.57 9.48
N SER A 183 17.69 -1.55 9.86
CA SER A 183 17.22 -2.14 11.14
C SER A 183 17.27 -3.68 11.16
N GLY A 184 17.71 -4.33 10.05
CA GLY A 184 17.72 -5.78 9.91
C GLY A 184 16.43 -6.38 9.34
N HIS A 185 15.38 -5.60 9.17
CA HIS A 185 14.14 -6.09 8.52
C HIS A 185 14.41 -6.50 7.07
N VAL A 186 13.91 -7.67 6.69
CA VAL A 186 14.06 -8.26 5.35
C VAL A 186 12.67 -8.58 4.80
N GLY A 187 12.40 -8.17 3.57
CA GLY A 187 11.10 -8.40 2.95
C GLY A 187 11.13 -8.28 1.43
N PRO A 188 10.03 -8.66 0.75
CA PRO A 188 9.91 -8.50 -0.69
C PRO A 188 9.96 -7.04 -1.09
N ALA A 189 10.43 -6.80 -2.30
CA ALA A 189 10.42 -5.50 -2.94
C ALA A 189 10.22 -5.66 -4.45
N PHE A 190 9.71 -4.60 -5.07
CA PHE A 190 9.52 -4.51 -6.51
C PHE A 190 10.14 -3.21 -7.04
N ASP A 191 10.70 -3.27 -8.24
CA ASP A 191 11.24 -2.10 -8.94
C ASP A 191 10.62 -2.07 -10.34
N VAL A 192 9.52 -1.34 -10.47
CA VAL A 192 8.66 -1.34 -11.66
C VAL A 192 8.34 0.10 -12.07
N ASP A 193 8.57 0.42 -13.33
CA ASP A 193 8.20 1.71 -13.93
C ASP A 193 8.68 2.93 -13.13
N GLY A 194 9.90 2.81 -12.53
CA GLY A 194 10.51 3.83 -11.70
C GLY A 194 9.91 3.98 -10.30
N MET A 195 9.01 3.08 -9.90
CA MET A 195 8.49 3.00 -8.54
C MET A 195 9.15 1.85 -7.78
N PHE A 196 9.82 2.18 -6.68
CA PHE A 196 10.44 1.20 -5.79
C PHE A 196 9.50 0.88 -4.64
N VAL A 197 8.83 -0.27 -4.71
CA VAL A 197 7.83 -0.71 -3.73
C VAL A 197 8.50 -1.64 -2.72
N TRP A 198 8.41 -1.35 -1.43
CA TRP A 198 9.02 -2.14 -0.35
C TRP A 198 8.23 -2.03 0.96
N GLY A 199 8.70 -2.66 2.01
CA GLY A 199 8.11 -2.57 3.34
C GLY A 199 6.70 -3.14 3.43
N PHE A 200 5.80 -2.43 4.11
CA PHE A 200 4.42 -2.86 4.33
C PHE A 200 3.67 -3.06 3.01
N THR A 201 3.76 -2.10 2.10
CA THR A 201 3.07 -2.15 0.79
C THR A 201 3.47 -3.37 -0.03
N ALA A 202 4.78 -3.59 -0.20
CA ALA A 202 5.28 -4.76 -0.92
C ALA A 202 4.96 -6.07 -0.20
N GLY A 203 5.06 -6.10 1.13
CA GLY A 203 4.74 -7.25 1.95
C GLY A 203 3.30 -7.68 1.80
N LEU A 204 2.37 -6.75 1.95
CA LEU A 204 0.94 -6.98 1.84
C LEU A 204 0.56 -7.44 0.42
N LEU A 205 1.01 -6.71 -0.61
CA LEU A 205 0.74 -7.07 -2.01
C LEU A 205 1.28 -8.46 -2.35
N SER A 206 2.55 -8.73 -1.99
CA SER A 206 3.20 -10.01 -2.22
C SER A 206 2.42 -11.16 -1.58
N ARG A 207 2.03 -11.01 -0.31
CA ARG A 207 1.31 -12.06 0.42
C ARG A 207 -0.08 -12.32 -0.11
N LEU A 208 -0.84 -11.27 -0.43
CA LEU A 208 -2.15 -11.42 -1.04
C LEU A 208 -2.07 -12.19 -2.36
N LEU A 209 -1.12 -11.81 -3.23
CA LEU A 209 -0.93 -12.48 -4.52
C LEU A 209 -0.42 -13.92 -4.37
N ASP A 210 0.43 -14.20 -3.35
CA ASP A 210 0.91 -15.55 -3.04
C ASP A 210 -0.24 -16.46 -2.60
N VAL A 211 -1.09 -15.99 -1.66
CA VAL A 211 -2.25 -16.76 -1.16
C VAL A 211 -3.29 -16.98 -2.25
N ALA A 212 -3.51 -16.00 -3.14
CA ALA A 212 -4.41 -16.14 -4.28
C ALA A 212 -3.84 -17.03 -5.41
N GLY A 213 -2.61 -17.55 -5.29
CA GLY A 213 -1.98 -18.40 -6.29
C GLY A 213 -1.68 -17.68 -7.61
N LEU A 214 -1.45 -16.37 -7.56
CA LEU A 214 -1.20 -15.53 -8.74
C LEU A 214 0.29 -15.33 -9.02
N THR A 215 1.16 -15.61 -8.05
CA THR A 215 2.60 -15.36 -8.17
C THR A 215 3.30 -16.39 -9.04
N ARG A 216 4.44 -15.97 -9.61
CA ARG A 216 5.40 -16.84 -10.28
C ARG A 216 6.56 -17.14 -9.32
N PRO A 217 7.26 -18.27 -9.49
CA PRO A 217 8.52 -18.51 -8.76
C PRO A 217 9.51 -17.37 -8.99
N TRP A 218 10.10 -16.87 -7.91
CA TRP A 218 11.10 -15.82 -7.94
C TRP A 218 12.22 -16.11 -6.96
N ASP A 219 13.39 -15.52 -7.17
CA ASP A 219 14.57 -15.75 -6.32
C ASP A 219 14.52 -14.85 -5.08
N ALA A 220 13.98 -15.37 -3.97
CA ALA A 220 13.98 -14.69 -2.68
C ALA A 220 15.41 -14.55 -2.08
N GLY A 221 16.39 -15.29 -2.58
CA GLY A 221 17.80 -15.14 -2.22
C GLY A 221 18.48 -13.95 -2.91
N HIS A 222 17.89 -13.41 -3.98
CA HIS A 222 18.37 -12.20 -4.61
C HIS A 222 18.09 -11.00 -3.72
N VAL A 223 19.07 -10.60 -2.90
CA VAL A 223 18.95 -9.51 -1.93
C VAL A 223 19.59 -8.24 -2.48
N ARG A 224 18.82 -7.17 -2.59
CA ARG A 224 19.30 -5.82 -2.91
C ARG A 224 19.26 -4.92 -1.68
N PRO A 225 20.28 -4.05 -1.48
CA PRO A 225 20.23 -3.05 -0.42
C PRO A 225 19.10 -2.06 -0.67
N LEU A 226 18.44 -1.61 0.40
CA LEU A 226 17.47 -0.54 0.31
C LEU A 226 18.16 0.72 -0.25
N PRO A 227 17.59 1.42 -1.25
CA PRO A 227 18.15 2.66 -1.79
C PRO A 227 18.41 3.71 -0.70
N ALA A 228 19.46 4.51 -0.87
CA ALA A 228 19.92 5.45 0.16
C ALA A 228 18.83 6.45 0.60
N ARG A 229 17.97 6.86 -0.34
CA ARG A 229 16.84 7.78 -0.06
C ARG A 229 15.86 7.25 1.00
N TYR A 230 15.79 5.93 1.20
CA TYR A 230 14.89 5.28 2.17
C TYR A 230 15.58 4.83 3.46
N ARG A 231 16.91 5.05 3.59
CA ARG A 231 17.67 4.58 4.77
C ARG A 231 17.62 5.54 5.95
N ARG A 232 17.06 6.73 5.79
CA ARG A 232 16.94 7.71 6.88
C ARG A 232 15.83 7.27 7.84
N PRO A 233 16.03 7.43 9.15
CA PRO A 233 14.95 7.25 10.12
C PRO A 233 13.79 8.18 9.79
N SER A 234 12.56 7.71 9.82
CA SER A 234 11.36 8.56 9.77
C SER A 234 11.45 9.58 10.91
N GLY A 235 11.43 10.89 10.57
CA GLY A 235 11.55 11.97 11.55
C GLY A 235 12.89 12.75 11.56
N ALA A 236 13.89 12.35 10.79
CA ALA A 236 15.08 13.16 10.60
C ALA A 236 14.80 14.34 9.65
N VAL A 237 14.69 15.55 10.20
CA VAL A 237 14.64 16.80 9.41
C VAL A 237 15.91 16.87 8.55
N PRO A 238 15.84 17.22 7.25
CA PRO A 238 17.03 17.45 6.44
C PRO A 238 17.81 18.60 7.05
N VAL A 239 19.02 18.35 7.51
CA VAL A 239 19.95 19.42 7.86
C VAL A 239 20.32 20.06 6.53
N ALA A 240 19.83 21.29 6.29
CA ALA A 240 20.23 22.12 5.18
C ALA A 240 21.76 22.21 5.16
N GLY A 241 22.35 22.04 3.96
CA GLY A 241 23.77 21.85 3.74
C GLY A 241 24.65 22.82 4.50
N ARG A 242 25.67 22.29 5.17
CA ARG A 242 26.89 23.05 5.41
C ARG A 242 27.49 23.38 4.03
N ALA A 243 27.51 24.66 3.72
CA ALA A 243 28.40 25.19 2.69
C ALA A 243 29.82 24.72 3.06
N GLU A 244 30.51 24.09 2.12
CA GLU A 244 31.94 23.88 2.20
C GLU A 244 32.60 25.26 2.21
N GLU A 245 33.07 25.71 3.36
CA GLU A 245 34.06 26.76 3.46
C GLU A 245 35.36 26.24 2.82
N SER A 246 35.64 26.73 1.63
CA SER A 246 36.92 26.59 0.96
C SER A 246 37.96 27.30 1.83
N ASP A 247 38.84 26.53 2.46
CA ASP A 247 40.04 26.97 3.13
C ASP A 247 41.06 27.34 2.06
N GLU A 248 41.06 28.62 1.68
CA GLU A 248 42.18 29.28 0.96
C GLU A 248 43.20 29.68 2.02
N SER A 249 44.11 28.78 2.37
CA SER A 249 45.33 29.17 3.08
C SER A 249 46.38 29.65 2.07
N GLU A 250 46.55 30.95 2.06
CA GLU A 250 47.68 31.70 1.53
C GLU A 250 49.03 30.99 1.73
N VAL A 251 49.74 30.89 0.61
CA VAL A 251 51.19 30.71 0.63
C VAL A 251 51.80 31.98 0.08
N GLU A 252 52.51 32.71 0.91
CA GLU A 252 53.50 33.73 0.50
C GLU A 252 54.71 33.69 1.43
N PRO A 253 55.84 34.26 0.99
CA PRO A 253 56.80 33.89 -0.08
C PRO A 253 58.07 33.27 0.51
#